data_ba1f7dc0af6649556e1bc8a4e8ce2f16
#
_entry.id   ba1f7dc0af6649556e1bc8a4e8ce2f16
#
_cell.length_a   1.000
_cell.length_b   1.000
_cell.length_c   1.000
_cell.angle_alpha   90.00
_cell.angle_beta   90.00
_cell.angle_gamma   90.00
#
_symmetry.space_group_name_H-M   'P 1'
#
loop_
_entity.id
_entity.type
_entity.pdbx_description
1 polymer ?
#
loop_
_entity_poly.entity_id
_entity_poly.type
_entity_poly.pdbx_seq_one_letter_code
_entity_poly.pdbx_strand_id
1 'polypeptide(L)'
;TNGTAVLGLGDIGPLAAKPVMEGKCMLFKHFSGINAFDIEIDTTDPEEFIAAVKRIAPTFGGINLEDIKAPECFEIERRLVEELDIPVMHDDQHGTAIIASAALINAMHLSGKRIDEAQIVVNGAGAAAIACARMFLALGARRDQITMCDSRGVVTTRRTDLNSVKREFATDRPV
;
A
#
# COMPACT_ATOMS: atom_id res chain seq x y z
N THR A 1 1.62 -5.38 -12.29
CA THR A 1 0.83 -4.14 -12.31
C THR A 1 -0.29 -4.19 -13.33
N ASN A 2 -1.29 -3.32 -13.17
CA ASN A 2 -2.24 -2.95 -14.23
C ASN A 2 -2.23 -1.43 -14.53
N GLY A 3 -1.33 -0.69 -13.89
CA GLY A 3 -1.13 0.73 -14.12
C GLY A 3 -2.30 1.62 -13.71
N THR A 4 -3.10 1.21 -12.72
CA THR A 4 -4.30 1.95 -12.29
C THR A 4 -4.06 2.98 -11.19
N ALA A 5 -2.86 3.03 -10.58
CA ALA A 5 -2.50 3.98 -9.53
C ALA A 5 -1.02 4.39 -9.59
N VAL A 6 -0.55 4.79 -10.74
CA VAL A 6 0.85 5.20 -10.93
C VAL A 6 1.11 6.54 -10.25
N LEU A 7 2.15 6.62 -9.43
CA LEU A 7 2.46 7.80 -8.62
C LEU A 7 2.62 9.05 -9.49
N GLY A 8 1.81 10.07 -9.21
CA GLY A 8 1.79 11.35 -9.91
C GLY A 8 1.08 11.33 -11.29
N LEU A 9 0.72 10.16 -11.82
CA LEU A 9 0.09 10.00 -13.13
C LEU A 9 -1.33 9.43 -13.05
N GLY A 10 -1.66 8.69 -11.98
CA GLY A 10 -2.98 8.08 -11.79
C GLY A 10 -3.19 6.82 -12.63
N ASP A 11 -4.40 6.66 -13.14
CA ASP A 11 -4.78 5.51 -13.98
C ASP A 11 -4.36 5.76 -15.44
N ILE A 12 -3.20 5.22 -15.81
CA ILE A 12 -2.62 5.37 -17.15
C ILE A 12 -2.64 4.06 -17.95
N GLY A 13 -3.06 2.98 -17.31
CA GLY A 13 -3.12 1.64 -17.89
C GLY A 13 -1.78 0.94 -18.03
N PRO A 14 -1.81 -0.35 -18.41
CA PRO A 14 -0.61 -1.19 -18.40
C PRO A 14 0.46 -0.75 -19.40
N LEU A 15 0.07 -0.36 -20.59
CA LEU A 15 1.03 0.02 -21.63
C LEU A 15 1.85 1.27 -21.26
N ALA A 16 1.19 2.29 -20.71
CA ALA A 16 1.87 3.51 -20.30
C ALA A 16 2.64 3.34 -18.97
N ALA A 17 2.29 2.36 -18.14
CA ALA A 17 3.02 2.01 -16.92
C ALA A 17 4.33 1.26 -17.20
N LYS A 18 4.50 0.65 -18.36
CA LYS A 18 5.68 -0.15 -18.74
C LYS A 18 7.02 0.50 -18.40
N PRO A 19 7.32 1.76 -18.80
CA PRO A 19 8.61 2.38 -18.47
C PRO A 19 8.88 2.51 -16.96
N VAL A 20 7.82 2.69 -16.14
CA VAL A 20 7.94 2.76 -14.69
C VAL A 20 8.34 1.39 -14.13
N MET A 21 7.72 0.32 -14.62
CA MET A 21 8.01 -1.04 -14.16
C MET A 21 9.39 -1.54 -14.61
N GLU A 22 9.83 -1.21 -15.82
CA GLU A 22 11.21 -1.46 -16.25
C GLU A 22 12.22 -0.75 -15.33
N GLY A 23 11.95 0.51 -14.98
CA GLY A 23 12.75 1.25 -14.00
C GLY A 23 12.76 0.57 -12.63
N LYS A 24 11.63 0.07 -12.16
CA LYS A 24 11.53 -0.70 -10.90
C LYS A 24 12.38 -1.97 -10.94
N CYS A 25 12.31 -2.74 -12.02
CA CYS A 25 13.13 -3.94 -12.22
C CYS A 25 14.63 -3.62 -12.21
N MET A 26 15.03 -2.52 -12.84
CA MET A 26 16.40 -2.02 -12.81
C MET A 26 16.86 -1.72 -11.37
N LEU A 27 16.01 -1.08 -10.57
CA LEU A 27 16.32 -0.77 -9.16
C LEU A 27 16.43 -2.04 -8.31
N PHE A 28 15.56 -3.02 -8.48
CA PHE A 28 15.68 -4.33 -7.84
C PHE A 28 17.03 -4.98 -8.17
N LYS A 29 17.43 -4.94 -9.43
CA LYS A 29 18.73 -5.49 -9.84
C LYS A 29 19.90 -4.73 -9.24
N HIS A 30 19.84 -3.39 -9.29
CA HIS A 30 20.94 -2.53 -8.83
C HIS A 30 21.15 -2.60 -7.31
N PHE A 31 20.08 -2.51 -6.53
CA PHE A 31 20.20 -2.42 -5.07
C PHE A 31 20.17 -3.75 -4.34
N SER A 32 19.51 -4.76 -4.90
CA SER A 32 19.28 -6.05 -4.22
C SER A 32 19.88 -7.25 -4.96
N GLY A 33 20.41 -7.06 -6.17
CA GLY A 33 20.91 -8.16 -7.01
C GLY A 33 19.82 -9.09 -7.55
N ILE A 34 18.54 -8.81 -7.27
CA ILE A 34 17.41 -9.63 -7.69
C ILE A 34 17.15 -9.44 -9.20
N ASN A 35 16.95 -10.54 -9.91
CA ASN A 35 16.45 -10.50 -11.28
C ASN A 35 14.93 -10.36 -11.23
N ALA A 36 14.44 -9.22 -11.65
CA ALA A 36 13.02 -8.92 -11.75
C ALA A 36 12.60 -8.81 -13.23
N PHE A 37 11.36 -9.17 -13.48
CA PHE A 37 10.71 -9.07 -14.80
C PHE A 37 9.39 -8.35 -14.60
N ASP A 38 9.22 -7.26 -15.31
CA ASP A 38 7.98 -6.50 -15.27
C ASP A 38 6.91 -7.14 -16.16
N ILE A 39 5.70 -7.26 -15.59
CA ILE A 39 4.54 -7.82 -16.26
C ILE A 39 3.36 -6.91 -16.02
N GLU A 40 2.86 -6.35 -17.12
CA GLU A 40 1.70 -5.47 -17.14
C GLU A 40 0.48 -6.25 -17.62
N ILE A 41 -0.56 -6.30 -16.79
CA ILE A 41 -1.78 -7.07 -17.05
C ILE A 41 -2.90 -6.11 -17.45
N ASP A 42 -3.44 -6.27 -18.66
CA ASP A 42 -4.50 -5.42 -19.18
C ASP A 42 -5.88 -5.87 -18.68
N THR A 43 -6.12 -5.61 -17.40
CA THR A 43 -7.44 -5.79 -16.78
C THR A 43 -7.60 -4.91 -15.55
N THR A 44 -8.83 -4.47 -15.29
CA THR A 44 -9.22 -3.81 -14.04
C THR A 44 -10.07 -4.73 -13.16
N ASP A 45 -10.38 -5.94 -13.62
CA ASP A 45 -11.10 -6.95 -12.86
C ASP A 45 -10.14 -7.71 -11.92
N PRO A 46 -10.35 -7.66 -10.59
CA PRO A 46 -9.50 -8.37 -9.63
C PRO A 46 -9.43 -9.89 -9.87
N GLU A 47 -10.52 -10.53 -10.29
CA GLU A 47 -10.54 -11.97 -10.53
C GLU A 47 -9.67 -12.36 -11.72
N GLU A 48 -9.77 -11.62 -12.81
CA GLU A 48 -8.92 -11.82 -13.98
C GLU A 48 -7.45 -11.57 -13.66
N PHE A 49 -7.16 -10.50 -12.89
CA PHE A 49 -5.82 -10.17 -12.46
C PHE A 49 -5.21 -11.30 -11.61
N ILE A 50 -5.92 -11.75 -10.58
CA ILE A 50 -5.49 -12.85 -9.71
C ILE A 50 -5.27 -14.13 -10.52
N ALA A 51 -6.19 -14.46 -11.43
CA ALA A 51 -6.07 -15.65 -12.28
C ALA A 51 -4.82 -15.58 -13.18
N ALA A 52 -4.49 -14.41 -13.74
CA ALA A 52 -3.30 -14.21 -14.56
C ALA A 52 -2.02 -14.41 -13.72
N VAL A 53 -1.92 -13.76 -12.56
CA VAL A 53 -0.77 -13.88 -11.65
C VAL A 53 -0.57 -15.33 -11.21
N LYS A 54 -1.62 -16.04 -10.84
CA LYS A 54 -1.53 -17.46 -10.44
C LYS A 54 -0.98 -18.36 -11.55
N ARG A 55 -1.29 -18.08 -12.81
CA ARG A 55 -0.81 -18.87 -13.95
C ARG A 55 0.67 -18.68 -14.23
N ILE A 56 1.23 -17.50 -13.95
CA ILE A 56 2.65 -17.21 -14.16
C ILE A 56 3.50 -17.49 -12.91
N ALA A 57 2.92 -17.48 -11.72
CA ALA A 57 3.59 -17.64 -10.44
C ALA A 57 4.57 -18.85 -10.34
N PRO A 58 4.27 -20.03 -10.93
CA PRO A 58 5.18 -21.18 -10.83
C PRO A 58 6.59 -20.96 -11.35
N THR A 59 6.83 -19.93 -12.15
CA THR A 59 8.15 -19.61 -12.72
C THR A 59 8.92 -18.56 -11.93
N PHE A 60 8.34 -18.04 -10.84
CA PHE A 60 8.92 -16.97 -10.02
C PHE A 60 9.19 -17.41 -8.58
N GLY A 61 10.19 -16.79 -7.96
CA GLY A 61 10.49 -16.97 -6.53
C GLY A 61 9.72 -15.99 -5.62
N GLY A 62 9.01 -15.01 -6.18
CA GLY A 62 8.19 -14.04 -5.46
C GLY A 62 7.51 -13.07 -6.42
N ILE A 63 6.49 -12.38 -5.93
CA ILE A 63 5.71 -11.41 -6.70
C ILE A 63 5.71 -10.07 -5.97
N ASN A 64 6.12 -9.00 -6.64
CA ASN A 64 5.87 -7.64 -6.23
C ASN A 64 4.66 -7.09 -7.00
N LEU A 65 3.61 -6.73 -6.30
CA LEU A 65 2.47 -5.99 -6.85
C LEU A 65 2.78 -4.49 -6.78
N GLU A 66 2.48 -3.76 -7.85
CA GLU A 66 2.79 -2.33 -7.98
C GLU A 66 1.70 -1.59 -8.74
N ASP A 67 1.43 -0.36 -8.34
CA ASP A 67 0.54 0.58 -9.06
C ASP A 67 -0.87 0.02 -9.32
N ILE A 68 -1.41 -0.73 -8.36
CA ILE A 68 -2.79 -1.23 -8.37
C ILE A 68 -3.61 -0.36 -7.43
N LYS A 69 -4.69 0.24 -7.93
CA LYS A 69 -5.51 1.17 -7.14
C LYS A 69 -6.21 0.49 -5.95
N ALA A 70 -6.47 1.29 -4.92
CA ALA A 70 -7.36 0.92 -3.83
C ALA A 70 -8.83 1.19 -4.24
N PRO A 71 -9.80 0.36 -3.79
CA PRO A 71 -9.64 -0.71 -2.80
C PRO A 71 -9.20 -2.08 -3.35
N GLU A 72 -9.14 -2.25 -4.67
CA GLU A 72 -8.92 -3.54 -5.35
C GLU A 72 -7.57 -4.18 -4.96
N CYS A 73 -6.53 -3.37 -4.76
CA CYS A 73 -5.20 -3.84 -4.37
C CYS A 73 -5.19 -4.63 -3.06
N PHE A 74 -6.07 -4.31 -2.11
CA PHE A 74 -6.14 -5.02 -0.82
C PHE A 74 -6.64 -6.46 -0.99
N GLU A 75 -7.66 -6.64 -1.82
CA GLU A 75 -8.22 -7.96 -2.08
C GLU A 75 -7.30 -8.80 -2.95
N ILE A 76 -6.71 -8.19 -3.98
CA ILE A 76 -5.76 -8.86 -4.88
C ILE A 76 -4.57 -9.38 -4.06
N GLU A 77 -3.95 -8.55 -3.24
CA GLU A 77 -2.81 -8.95 -2.42
C GLU A 77 -3.20 -10.05 -1.43
N ARG A 78 -4.26 -9.84 -0.66
CA ARG A 78 -4.70 -10.80 0.35
C ARG A 78 -4.89 -12.19 -0.25
N ARG A 79 -5.59 -12.29 -1.37
CA ARG A 79 -5.87 -13.56 -2.03
C ARG A 79 -4.61 -14.20 -2.61
N LEU A 80 -3.75 -13.43 -3.24
CA LEU A 80 -2.49 -13.97 -3.78
C LEU A 80 -1.56 -14.46 -2.66
N VAL A 81 -1.51 -13.78 -1.52
CA VAL A 81 -0.76 -14.25 -0.33
C VAL A 81 -1.35 -15.56 0.22
N GLU A 82 -2.67 -15.70 0.24
CA GLU A 82 -3.34 -16.91 0.74
C GLU A 82 -3.27 -18.11 -0.24
N GLU A 83 -3.24 -17.83 -1.54
CA GLU A 83 -3.40 -18.84 -2.59
C GLU A 83 -2.09 -19.27 -3.26
N LEU A 84 -0.96 -18.60 -2.97
CA LEU A 84 0.35 -18.90 -3.55
C LEU A 84 1.35 -19.34 -2.47
N ASP A 85 2.23 -20.29 -2.80
CA ASP A 85 3.30 -20.77 -1.91
C ASP A 85 4.60 -19.95 -2.03
N ILE A 86 4.58 -18.82 -2.72
CA ILE A 86 5.71 -17.90 -2.86
C ILE A 86 5.38 -16.56 -2.21
N PRO A 87 6.39 -15.78 -1.76
CA PRO A 87 6.15 -14.44 -1.21
C PRO A 87 5.44 -13.52 -2.21
N VAL A 88 4.39 -12.85 -1.72
CA VAL A 88 3.68 -11.80 -2.46
C VAL A 88 3.65 -10.54 -1.60
N MET A 89 3.94 -9.39 -2.19
CA MET A 89 3.93 -8.10 -1.50
C MET A 89 3.41 -7.02 -2.45
N HIS A 90 2.59 -6.12 -1.94
CA HIS A 90 2.19 -4.89 -2.65
C HIS A 90 3.04 -3.73 -2.13
N ASP A 91 3.97 -3.23 -2.95
CA ASP A 91 4.97 -2.25 -2.51
C ASP A 91 4.36 -0.90 -2.12
N ASP A 92 3.35 -0.41 -2.85
CA ASP A 92 2.64 0.83 -2.49
C ASP A 92 2.03 0.80 -1.08
N GLN A 93 1.70 -0.39 -0.59
CA GLN A 93 1.26 -0.58 0.79
C GLN A 93 2.47 -0.74 1.72
N HIS A 94 3.22 -1.80 1.55
CA HIS A 94 4.18 -2.28 2.55
C HIS A 94 5.54 -1.60 2.44
N GLY A 95 6.03 -1.29 1.22
CA GLY A 95 7.28 -0.54 1.05
C GLY A 95 7.17 0.85 1.67
N THR A 96 6.08 1.55 1.36
CA THR A 96 5.80 2.86 1.95
C THR A 96 5.64 2.79 3.47
N ALA A 97 4.92 1.78 3.98
CA ALA A 97 4.74 1.61 5.43
C ALA A 97 6.06 1.34 6.15
N ILE A 98 6.95 0.53 5.58
CA ILE A 98 8.26 0.23 6.16
C ILE A 98 9.11 1.51 6.27
N ILE A 99 9.24 2.28 5.19
CA ILE A 99 10.10 3.47 5.20
C ILE A 99 9.52 4.59 6.06
N ALA A 100 8.20 4.79 6.03
CA ALA A 100 7.53 5.76 6.88
C ALA A 100 7.66 5.41 8.36
N SER A 101 7.58 4.13 8.70
CA SER A 101 7.75 3.64 10.07
C SER A 101 9.18 3.79 10.56
N ALA A 102 10.17 3.52 9.72
CA ALA A 102 11.58 3.76 10.04
C ALA A 102 11.83 5.24 10.32
N ALA A 103 11.25 6.13 9.50
CA ALA A 103 11.33 7.58 9.71
C ALA A 103 10.64 8.00 11.02
N LEU A 104 9.46 7.46 11.32
CA LEU A 104 8.72 7.75 12.56
C LEU A 104 9.52 7.33 13.80
N ILE A 105 10.08 6.12 13.81
CA ILE A 105 10.90 5.62 14.92
C ILE A 105 12.09 6.57 15.17
N ASN A 106 12.80 6.96 14.12
CA ASN A 106 13.92 7.89 14.22
C ASN A 106 13.48 9.26 14.72
N ALA A 107 12.34 9.78 14.23
CA ALA A 107 11.80 11.06 14.68
C ALA A 107 11.41 11.03 16.17
N MET A 108 10.79 9.95 16.63
CA MET A 108 10.47 9.76 18.07
C MET A 108 11.75 9.73 18.91
N HIS A 109 12.74 8.97 18.48
CA HIS A 109 14.04 8.91 19.16
C HIS A 109 14.72 10.27 19.26
N LEU A 110 14.83 11.01 18.16
CA LEU A 110 15.46 12.33 18.12
C LEU A 110 14.71 13.39 18.93
N SER A 111 13.38 13.29 18.99
CA SER A 111 12.56 14.25 19.75
C SER A 111 12.38 13.88 21.22
N GLY A 112 12.87 12.72 21.65
CA GLY A 112 12.67 12.20 23.01
C GLY A 112 11.21 11.86 23.35
N LYS A 113 10.37 11.68 22.32
CA LYS A 113 8.94 11.36 22.49
C LYS A 113 8.69 9.86 22.44
N ARG A 114 7.63 9.43 23.12
CA ARG A 114 7.14 8.05 23.05
C ARG A 114 6.11 7.94 21.94
N ILE A 115 6.09 6.82 21.23
CA ILE A 115 5.16 6.59 20.12
C ILE A 115 3.70 6.48 20.61
N ASP A 116 3.49 5.95 21.80
CA ASP A 116 2.16 5.82 22.43
C ASP A 116 1.59 7.15 22.96
N GLU A 117 2.37 8.23 22.93
CA GLU A 117 1.97 9.60 23.27
C GLU A 117 1.86 10.52 22.03
N ALA A 118 2.29 10.02 20.88
CA ALA A 118 2.34 10.81 19.66
C ALA A 118 0.95 11.04 19.06
N GLN A 119 0.62 12.30 18.74
CA GLN A 119 -0.53 12.64 17.91
C GLN A 119 -0.13 12.54 16.45
N ILE A 120 -0.77 11.64 15.72
CA ILE A 120 -0.41 11.32 14.33
C ILE A 120 -1.57 11.73 13.42
N VAL A 121 -1.28 12.60 12.46
CA VAL A 121 -2.21 12.96 11.38
C VAL A 121 -1.74 12.31 10.08
N VAL A 122 -2.58 11.46 9.51
CA VAL A 122 -2.32 10.80 8.23
C VAL A 122 -3.13 11.53 7.16
N ASN A 123 -2.44 12.34 6.35
CA ASN A 123 -3.08 13.10 5.27
C ASN A 123 -3.11 12.26 3.99
N GLY A 124 -4.22 11.61 3.77
CA GLY A 124 -4.49 10.62 2.75
C GLY A 124 -5.19 9.40 3.35
N ALA A 125 -5.97 8.68 2.56
CA ALA A 125 -6.64 7.44 2.97
C ALA A 125 -6.65 6.40 1.83
N GLY A 126 -5.58 6.38 1.05
CA GLY A 126 -5.30 5.37 0.03
C GLY A 126 -4.54 4.16 0.59
N ALA A 127 -4.05 3.30 -0.31
CA ALA A 127 -3.34 2.07 0.04
C ALA A 127 -2.17 2.31 0.99
N ALA A 128 -1.27 3.22 0.65
CA ALA A 128 -0.10 3.57 1.45
C ALA A 128 -0.47 4.10 2.84
N ALA A 129 -1.43 5.04 2.91
CA ALA A 129 -1.84 5.67 4.16
C ALA A 129 -2.43 4.65 5.15
N ILE A 130 -3.26 3.74 4.68
CA ILE A 130 -3.84 2.65 5.47
C ILE A 130 -2.74 1.71 6.00
N ALA A 131 -1.82 1.30 5.12
CA ALA A 131 -0.73 0.42 5.50
C ALA A 131 0.22 1.09 6.53
N CYS A 132 0.55 2.37 6.33
CA CYS A 132 1.33 3.15 7.30
C CYS A 132 0.63 3.21 8.67
N ALA A 133 -0.67 3.54 8.70
CA ALA A 133 -1.40 3.65 9.95
C ALA A 133 -1.47 2.30 10.70
N ARG A 134 -1.67 1.19 9.98
CA ARG A 134 -1.62 -0.16 10.56
C ARG A 134 -0.24 -0.48 11.13
N MET A 135 0.83 -0.14 10.41
CA MET A 135 2.20 -0.36 10.89
C MET A 135 2.50 0.50 12.12
N PHE A 136 2.03 1.76 12.17
CA PHE A 136 2.20 2.62 13.35
C PHE A 136 1.51 2.04 14.59
N LEU A 137 0.32 1.45 14.43
CA LEU A 137 -0.36 0.72 15.51
C LEU A 137 0.48 -0.49 15.98
N ALA A 138 1.02 -1.27 15.05
CA ALA A 138 1.88 -2.41 15.37
C ALA A 138 3.17 -2.00 16.10
N LEU A 139 3.67 -0.79 15.86
CA LEU A 139 4.82 -0.20 16.55
C LEU A 139 4.47 0.41 17.92
N GLY A 140 3.19 0.42 18.32
CA GLY A 140 2.74 0.89 19.62
C GLY A 140 2.07 2.27 19.63
N ALA A 141 1.82 2.88 18.48
CA ALA A 141 0.97 4.06 18.41
C ALA A 141 -0.45 3.71 18.86
N ARG A 142 -1.12 4.66 19.52
CA ARG A 142 -2.48 4.43 20.00
C ARG A 142 -3.49 4.79 18.91
N ARG A 143 -4.49 3.93 18.75
CA ARG A 143 -5.58 4.12 17.78
C ARG A 143 -6.30 5.46 17.95
N ASP A 144 -6.54 5.86 19.19
CA ASP A 144 -7.20 7.12 19.55
C ASP A 144 -6.33 8.36 19.29
N GLN A 145 -5.08 8.21 18.94
CA GLN A 145 -4.16 9.31 18.60
C GLN A 145 -3.88 9.41 17.10
N ILE A 146 -4.40 8.49 16.28
CA ILE A 146 -4.29 8.55 14.83
C ILE A 146 -5.54 9.21 14.26
N THR A 147 -5.37 10.30 13.52
CA THR A 147 -6.42 10.98 12.76
C THR A 147 -6.13 10.85 11.28
N MET A 148 -7.01 10.19 10.55
CA MET A 148 -6.88 10.02 9.09
C MET A 148 -7.77 11.03 8.37
N CYS A 149 -7.23 11.60 7.28
CA CYS A 149 -7.94 12.53 6.40
C CYS A 149 -7.94 12.00 4.96
N ASP A 150 -8.96 12.32 4.22
CA ASP A 150 -9.01 12.15 2.76
C ASP A 150 -9.39 13.47 2.07
N SER A 151 -9.65 13.47 0.76
CA SER A 151 -10.00 14.66 0.00
C SER A 151 -11.28 15.40 0.50
N ARG A 152 -12.08 14.75 1.34
CA ARG A 152 -13.28 15.32 1.97
C ARG A 152 -13.06 15.73 3.42
N GLY A 153 -11.82 15.68 3.91
CA GLY A 153 -11.45 16.01 5.28
C GLY A 153 -11.31 14.78 6.17
N VAL A 154 -11.53 14.95 7.47
CA VAL A 154 -11.33 13.89 8.45
C VAL A 154 -12.28 12.71 8.21
N VAL A 155 -11.73 11.51 8.30
CA VAL A 155 -12.47 10.26 8.21
C VAL A 155 -13.19 10.06 9.55
N THR A 156 -14.48 10.45 9.60
CA THR A 156 -15.31 10.35 10.83
C THR A 156 -16.30 9.19 10.73
N THR A 157 -16.74 8.67 11.88
CA THR A 157 -17.75 7.60 11.97
C THR A 157 -19.12 8.03 11.43
N ARG A 158 -19.40 9.35 11.36
CA ARG A 158 -20.65 9.93 10.84
C ARG A 158 -20.74 9.85 9.32
N ARG A 159 -19.62 9.63 8.63
CA ARG A 159 -19.58 9.56 7.16
C ARG A 159 -20.16 8.24 6.65
N THR A 160 -21.01 8.33 5.64
CA THR A 160 -21.68 7.18 4.99
C THR A 160 -20.96 6.72 3.71
N ASP A 161 -20.00 7.50 3.23
CA ASP A 161 -19.27 7.29 1.97
C ASP A 161 -17.95 6.49 2.15
N LEU A 162 -17.72 5.94 3.34
CA LEU A 162 -16.51 5.20 3.65
C LEU A 162 -16.59 3.76 3.18
N ASN A 163 -15.57 3.29 2.46
CA ASN A 163 -15.36 1.86 2.25
C ASN A 163 -14.92 1.17 3.56
N SER A 164 -14.89 -0.16 3.58
CA SER A 164 -14.57 -0.95 4.77
C SER A 164 -13.20 -0.61 5.36
N VAL A 165 -12.21 -0.37 4.51
CA VAL A 165 -10.83 -0.12 4.91
C VAL A 165 -10.67 1.27 5.55
N LYS A 166 -11.28 2.31 4.97
CA LYS A 166 -11.31 3.65 5.59
C LYS A 166 -12.07 3.66 6.90
N ARG A 167 -13.15 2.87 7.00
CA ARG A 167 -13.98 2.76 8.21
C ARG A 167 -13.18 2.26 9.41
N GLU A 168 -12.15 1.46 9.19
CA GLU A 168 -11.22 1.00 10.23
C GLU A 168 -10.56 2.19 10.98
N PHE A 169 -10.32 3.30 10.28
CA PHE A 169 -9.68 4.50 10.83
C PHE A 169 -10.64 5.66 11.10
N ALA A 170 -11.94 5.44 11.03
CA ALA A 170 -12.91 6.48 11.34
C ALA A 170 -12.86 6.89 12.83
N THR A 171 -13.00 8.17 13.12
CA THR A 171 -12.95 8.74 14.47
C THR A 171 -14.20 9.56 14.80
N ASP A 172 -14.56 9.60 16.09
CA ASP A 172 -15.61 10.47 16.64
C ASP A 172 -15.05 11.76 17.22
N ARG A 173 -13.74 11.95 17.23
CA ARG A 173 -13.13 13.15 17.81
C ARG A 173 -13.64 14.40 17.11
N PRO A 174 -13.94 15.46 17.85
CA PRO A 174 -14.11 16.79 17.27
C PRO A 174 -12.76 17.23 16.69
N VAL A 175 -12.76 17.65 15.44
CA VAL A 175 -11.58 18.14 14.72
C VAL A 175 -11.78 19.58 14.38
#